data_ac03ab3041dc66c7a266768ce4e0df35
#
_entry.id   ac03ab3041dc66c7a266768ce4e0df35
#
_cell.length_a   1.000
_cell.length_b   1.000
_cell.length_c   1.000
_cell.angle_alpha   90.00
_cell.angle_beta   90.00
_cell.angle_gamma   90.00
#
_symmetry.space_group_name_H-M   'P 1'
#
loop_
_entity.id
_entity.type
_entity.pdbx_description
1 polymer ?
#
loop_
_entity_poly.entity_id
_entity_poly.type
_entity_poly.pdbx_seq_one_letter_code
_entity_poly.pdbx_strand_id
1 'polypeptide(L)'
;DVYKRQDFAHVMFREFTTRALRPAVIVDYVREPFVFPFQNVRVTFDKELHTGYQGMDLFDPDLPTYPVLEGYDMVLEVKFNQYLPGYIRELIQCGAHVRSAISKYCLCRKFHL
;
A
#
# COMPACT_ATOMS: atom_id res chain seq x y z
N ASP A 1 6.17 22.42 -2.19
CA ASP A 1 5.44 23.68 -2.32
C ASP A 1 4.40 23.81 -1.20
N VAL A 2 4.58 24.83 -0.36
CA VAL A 2 3.72 25.10 0.81
C VAL A 2 2.28 25.38 0.38
N TYR A 3 2.08 26.11 -0.71
CA TYR A 3 0.75 26.44 -1.20
C TYR A 3 -0.04 25.21 -1.66
N LYS A 4 0.61 24.29 -2.35
CA LYS A 4 -0.02 23.01 -2.76
C LYS A 4 -0.41 22.15 -1.56
N ARG A 5 0.40 22.17 -0.49
CA ARG A 5 0.08 21.46 0.75
C ARG A 5 -1.12 22.08 1.46
N GLN A 6 -1.21 23.41 1.46
CA GLN A 6 -2.35 24.12 2.03
C GLN A 6 -3.65 23.80 1.27
N ASP A 7 -3.62 23.83 -0.07
CA ASP A 7 -4.78 23.48 -0.88
C ASP A 7 -5.26 22.07 -0.61
N PHE A 8 -4.34 21.10 -0.51
CA PHE A 8 -4.67 19.73 -0.16
C PHE A 8 -5.29 19.63 1.24
N ALA A 9 -4.71 20.31 2.22
CA ALA A 9 -5.23 20.33 3.59
C ALA A 9 -6.65 20.90 3.64
N HIS A 10 -6.95 21.96 2.90
CA HIS A 10 -8.30 22.53 2.80
C HIS A 10 -9.29 21.54 2.17
N VAL A 11 -8.90 20.83 1.11
CA VAL A 11 -9.74 19.81 0.51
C VAL A 11 -10.05 18.70 1.50
N MET A 12 -9.05 18.21 2.22
CA MET A 12 -9.21 17.18 3.25
C MET A 12 -10.15 17.65 4.37
N PHE A 13 -9.94 18.85 4.87
CA PHE A 13 -10.79 19.41 5.91
C PHE A 13 -12.25 19.48 5.46
N ARG A 14 -12.48 19.96 4.22
CA ARG A 14 -13.83 20.02 3.65
C ARG A 14 -14.48 18.63 3.56
N GLU A 15 -13.74 17.63 3.08
CA GLU A 15 -14.25 16.25 2.97
C GLU A 15 -14.58 15.66 4.34
N PHE A 16 -13.74 15.87 5.34
CA PHE A 16 -14.00 15.42 6.71
C PHE A 16 -15.23 16.08 7.33
N THR A 17 -15.43 17.37 7.08
CA THR A 17 -16.57 18.12 7.65
C THR A 17 -17.89 17.87 6.92
N THR A 18 -17.89 17.90 5.58
CA THR A 18 -19.11 17.83 4.79
C THR A 18 -19.61 16.40 4.56
N ARG A 19 -18.68 15.43 4.44
CA ARG A 19 -19.00 14.02 4.19
C ARG A 19 -18.87 13.13 5.43
N ALA A 20 -18.50 13.71 6.55
CA ALA A 20 -18.26 12.97 7.79
C ALA A 20 -17.33 11.77 7.62
N LEU A 21 -16.28 11.90 6.80
CA LEU A 21 -15.28 10.86 6.62
C LEU A 21 -14.57 10.58 7.95
N ARG A 22 -14.32 9.34 8.23
CA ARG A 22 -13.63 8.88 9.43
C ARG A 22 -12.57 7.84 9.06
N PRO A 23 -11.48 7.75 9.84
CA PRO A 23 -10.52 6.67 9.66
C PRO A 23 -11.21 5.32 9.76
N ALA A 24 -10.92 4.43 8.81
CA ALA A 24 -11.53 3.10 8.74
C ALA A 24 -10.58 2.01 9.19
N VAL A 25 -9.30 2.11 8.83
CA VAL A 25 -8.30 1.11 9.12
C VAL A 25 -6.91 1.71 8.96
N ILE A 26 -5.96 1.19 9.72
CA ILE A 26 -4.54 1.51 9.55
C ILE A 26 -3.90 0.39 8.72
N VAL A 27 -3.21 0.78 7.65
CA VAL A 27 -2.44 -0.11 6.79
C VAL A 27 -0.98 0.28 6.90
N ASP A 28 -0.17 -0.61 7.46
CA ASP A 28 1.25 -0.38 7.68
C ASP A 28 2.08 -1.41 6.92
N TYR A 29 3.08 -0.97 6.18
CA TYR A 29 3.98 -1.85 5.46
C TYR A 29 5.28 -1.15 5.09
N VAL A 30 6.31 -1.94 4.82
CA VAL A 30 7.61 -1.45 4.35
C VAL A 30 7.68 -1.66 2.84
N ARG A 31 7.93 -0.59 2.08
CA ARG A 31 8.01 -0.62 0.62
C ARG A 31 9.43 -0.46 0.12
N GLU A 32 9.82 -1.36 -0.75
CA GLU A 32 11.08 -1.32 -1.49
C GLU A 32 10.76 -1.14 -2.98
N PRO A 33 10.86 0.10 -3.53
CA PRO A 33 10.53 0.36 -4.93
C PRO A 33 11.75 0.25 -5.84
N PHE A 34 11.55 -0.28 -7.03
CA PHE A 34 12.52 -0.28 -8.12
C PHE A 34 11.86 0.31 -9.35
N VAL A 35 12.47 1.34 -9.93
CA VAL A 35 11.95 2.04 -11.11
C VAL A 35 12.89 1.81 -12.28
N PHE A 36 12.32 1.39 -13.39
CA PHE A 36 13.03 1.25 -14.65
C PHE A 36 12.41 2.22 -15.69
N PRO A 37 13.21 3.14 -16.30
CA PRO A 37 12.63 4.22 -17.10
C PRO A 37 11.91 3.76 -18.35
N PHE A 38 12.36 2.66 -18.97
CA PHE A 38 11.74 2.12 -20.19
C PHE A 38 10.37 1.54 -19.84
N GLN A 39 9.33 1.97 -20.56
CA GLN A 39 7.93 1.62 -20.31
C GLN A 39 7.43 2.01 -18.90
N ASN A 40 8.17 2.88 -18.25
CA ASN A 40 7.82 3.36 -16.91
C ASN A 40 7.52 2.19 -15.94
N VAL A 41 8.36 1.16 -15.99
CA VAL A 41 8.18 -0.03 -15.15
C VAL A 41 8.49 0.32 -13.70
N ARG A 42 7.57 -0.04 -12.81
CA ARG A 42 7.76 0.06 -11.37
C ARG A 42 7.49 -1.30 -10.75
N VAL A 43 8.50 -1.83 -10.07
CA VAL A 43 8.39 -3.06 -9.28
C VAL A 43 8.50 -2.67 -7.81
N THR A 44 7.52 -3.04 -7.01
CA THR A 44 7.56 -2.78 -5.56
C THR A 44 7.42 -4.07 -4.78
N PHE A 45 8.24 -4.19 -3.74
CA PHE A 45 8.12 -5.24 -2.73
C PHE A 45 7.53 -4.61 -1.48
N ASP A 46 6.31 -4.97 -1.15
CA ASP A 46 5.63 -4.52 0.06
C ASP A 46 5.72 -5.61 1.11
N LYS A 47 6.52 -5.36 2.13
CA LYS A 47 6.86 -6.30 3.19
C LYS A 47 6.19 -5.92 4.50
N GLU A 48 6.09 -6.87 5.41
CA GLU A 48 5.60 -6.61 6.76
C GLU A 48 4.24 -5.90 6.76
N LEU A 49 3.31 -6.43 5.95
CA LEU A 49 1.97 -5.85 5.88
C LEU A 49 1.22 -6.12 7.19
N HIS A 50 0.93 -5.05 7.89
CA HIS A 50 0.28 -5.06 9.20
C HIS A 50 -0.94 -4.16 9.20
N THR A 51 -1.83 -4.38 10.15
CA THR A 51 -2.97 -3.50 10.42
C THR A 51 -2.99 -3.08 11.87
N GLY A 52 -3.39 -1.83 12.14
CA GLY A 52 -3.64 -1.33 13.48
C GLY A 52 -5.12 -1.45 13.85
N TYR A 53 -5.43 -1.35 15.14
CA TYR A 53 -6.81 -1.35 15.61
C TYR A 53 -7.56 -0.08 15.20
N GLN A 54 -8.87 -0.19 15.04
CA GLN A 54 -9.75 0.97 14.87
C GLN A 54 -9.71 1.84 16.12
N GLY A 55 -9.69 3.16 15.90
CA GLY A 55 -9.67 4.14 16.98
C GLY A 55 -8.30 4.41 17.58
N MET A 56 -7.25 3.75 17.11
CA MET A 56 -5.89 4.03 17.53
C MET A 56 -5.32 5.26 16.84
N ASP A 57 -4.42 5.95 17.54
CA ASP A 57 -3.75 7.13 17.01
C ASP A 57 -2.71 6.73 15.97
N LEU A 58 -2.92 7.16 14.72
CA LEU A 58 -1.99 6.94 13.62
C LEU A 58 -0.59 7.50 13.90
N PHE A 59 -0.50 8.52 14.73
CA PHE A 59 0.76 9.21 15.05
C PHE A 59 1.46 8.65 16.29
N ASP A 60 0.91 7.62 16.91
CA ASP A 60 1.56 6.94 18.02
C ASP A 60 2.69 6.05 17.50
N PRO A 61 3.97 6.33 17.86
CA PRO A 61 5.10 5.54 17.40
C PRO A 61 5.09 4.10 17.94
N ASP A 62 4.41 3.87 19.04
CA ASP A 62 4.31 2.56 19.69
C ASP A 62 3.00 1.83 19.36
N LEU A 63 2.31 2.25 18.30
CA LEU A 63 1.06 1.66 17.85
C LEU A 63 1.22 0.14 17.63
N PRO A 64 0.48 -0.70 18.38
CA PRO A 64 0.50 -2.13 18.12
C PRO A 64 -0.18 -2.47 16.80
N THR A 65 0.49 -3.29 15.99
CA THR A 65 0.01 -3.73 14.68
C THR A 65 0.06 -5.25 14.57
N TYR A 66 -0.74 -5.81 13.67
CA TYR A 66 -0.89 -7.26 13.49
C TYR A 66 -0.64 -7.63 12.03
N PRO A 67 0.12 -8.71 11.75
CA PRO A 67 0.35 -9.17 10.39
C PRO A 67 -0.94 -9.68 9.77
N VAL A 68 -1.15 -9.37 8.48
CA VAL A 68 -2.36 -9.75 7.74
C VAL A 68 -2.10 -10.65 6.53
N LEU A 69 -0.83 -10.89 6.17
CA LEU A 69 -0.48 -11.85 5.12
C LEU A 69 -0.29 -13.23 5.75
N GLU A 70 -1.26 -14.11 5.50
CA GLU A 70 -1.18 -15.50 5.97
C GLU A 70 -0.45 -16.36 4.94
N GLY A 71 0.67 -16.96 5.36
CA GLY A 71 1.45 -17.88 4.52
C GLY A 71 2.30 -17.22 3.45
N TYR A 72 2.41 -15.89 3.44
CA TYR A 72 3.22 -15.13 2.48
C TYR A 72 4.08 -14.09 3.19
N ASP A 73 5.28 -13.87 2.68
CA ASP A 73 6.23 -12.93 3.27
C ASP A 73 6.00 -11.49 2.80
N MET A 74 5.58 -11.32 1.54
CA MET A 74 5.45 -10.00 0.94
C MET A 74 4.51 -10.01 -0.26
N VAL A 75 4.16 -8.81 -0.71
CA VAL A 75 3.42 -8.57 -1.96
C VAL A 75 4.36 -7.95 -2.98
N LEU A 76 4.47 -8.59 -4.14
CA LEU A 76 5.16 -8.05 -5.30
C LEU A 76 4.13 -7.41 -6.22
N GLU A 77 4.29 -6.13 -6.52
CA GLU A 77 3.45 -5.40 -7.46
C GLU A 77 4.28 -4.88 -8.63
N VAL A 78 3.79 -5.08 -9.85
CA VAL A 78 4.46 -4.62 -11.07
C VAL A 78 3.51 -3.72 -11.85
N LYS A 79 3.95 -2.51 -12.15
CA LYS A 79 3.22 -1.55 -12.98
C LYS A 79 4.07 -1.17 -14.19
N PHE A 80 3.44 -1.04 -15.35
CA PHE A 80 4.09 -0.65 -16.60
C PHE A 80 3.07 0.03 -17.53
N ASN A 81 3.58 0.75 -18.56
CA ASN A 81 2.69 1.47 -19.47
C ASN A 81 2.04 0.55 -20.51
N GLN A 82 2.76 0.17 -21.56
CA GLN A 82 2.17 -0.60 -22.68
C GLN A 82 2.48 -2.09 -22.61
N TYR A 83 3.71 -2.44 -22.25
CA TYR A 83 4.11 -3.84 -22.10
C TYR A 83 5.24 -3.97 -21.09
N LEU A 84 5.37 -5.15 -20.54
CA LEU A 84 6.44 -5.49 -19.61
C LEU A 84 7.62 -6.06 -20.41
N PRO A 85 8.82 -5.45 -20.39
CA PRO A 85 9.99 -6.00 -21.06
C PRO A 85 10.28 -7.44 -20.64
N GLY A 86 10.68 -8.27 -21.63
CA GLY A 86 10.85 -9.71 -21.42
C GLY A 86 11.85 -10.06 -20.32
N TYR A 87 12.96 -9.34 -20.24
CA TYR A 87 13.99 -9.59 -19.21
C TYR A 87 13.51 -9.26 -17.78
N ILE A 88 12.63 -8.26 -17.63
CA ILE A 88 12.01 -7.96 -16.34
C ILE A 88 11.00 -9.06 -15.98
N ARG A 89 10.21 -9.50 -16.96
CA ARG A 89 9.27 -10.60 -16.77
C ARG A 89 9.98 -11.88 -16.31
N GLU A 90 11.10 -12.21 -16.89
CA GLU A 90 11.91 -13.36 -16.49
C GLU A 90 12.42 -13.22 -15.07
N LEU A 91 12.89 -12.03 -14.68
CA LEU A 91 13.38 -11.78 -13.33
C LEU A 91 12.30 -11.94 -12.26
N ILE A 92 11.09 -11.43 -12.51
CA ILE A 92 10.01 -11.51 -11.54
C ILE A 92 9.38 -12.89 -11.45
N GLN A 93 9.61 -13.77 -12.41
CA GLN A 93 9.13 -15.15 -12.40
C GLN A 93 10.03 -16.08 -11.59
N CYS A 94 11.16 -15.60 -11.09
CA CYS A 94 12.05 -16.36 -10.24
C CYS A 94 11.46 -16.52 -8.83
N GLY A 95 11.44 -17.76 -8.32
CA GLY A 95 11.00 -18.08 -6.97
C GLY A 95 9.54 -18.54 -6.88
N ALA A 96 9.13 -18.85 -5.66
CA ALA A 96 7.78 -19.29 -5.36
C ALA A 96 6.84 -18.10 -5.17
N HIS A 97 5.86 -17.96 -6.05
CA HIS A 97 4.86 -16.91 -5.95
C HIS A 97 3.51 -17.36 -6.48
N VAL A 98 2.46 -16.72 -6.04
CA VAL A 98 1.09 -16.92 -6.50
C VAL A 98 0.55 -15.61 -7.02
N ARG A 99 0.03 -15.59 -8.25
CA ARG A 99 -0.61 -14.43 -8.83
C ARG A 99 -2.01 -14.26 -8.25
N SER A 100 -2.31 -13.08 -7.73
CA SER A 100 -3.59 -12.82 -7.08
C SER A 100 -3.97 -11.35 -7.22
N ALA A 101 -5.26 -11.07 -7.11
CA ALA A 101 -5.76 -9.72 -6.91
C ALA A 101 -5.71 -9.39 -5.42
N ILE A 102 -4.87 -8.41 -5.04
CA ILE A 102 -4.65 -8.04 -3.65
C ILE A 102 -4.98 -6.58 -3.44
N SER A 103 -5.83 -6.31 -2.45
CA SER A 103 -6.05 -4.98 -1.89
C SER A 103 -5.61 -4.98 -0.43
N LYS A 104 -4.58 -4.22 -0.13
CA LYS A 104 -4.08 -4.06 1.25
C LYS A 104 -5.18 -3.56 2.18
N TYR A 105 -5.95 -2.60 1.71
CA TYR A 105 -7.10 -2.09 2.46
C TYR A 105 -8.10 -3.21 2.79
N CYS A 106 -8.48 -4.00 1.80
CA CYS A 106 -9.44 -5.09 2.01
C CYS A 106 -8.92 -6.15 2.98
N LEU A 107 -7.64 -6.51 2.89
CA LEU A 107 -7.01 -7.44 3.82
C LEU A 107 -7.06 -6.92 5.25
N CYS A 108 -6.70 -5.66 5.45
CA CYS A 108 -6.71 -5.04 6.77
C CYS A 108 -8.13 -4.89 7.32
N ARG A 109 -9.09 -4.50 6.48
CA ARG A 109 -10.50 -4.42 6.89
C ARG A 109 -11.06 -5.77 7.29
N LYS A 110 -10.76 -6.80 6.52
CA LYS A 110 -11.20 -8.17 6.82
C LYS A 110 -10.68 -8.68 8.16
N PHE A 111 -9.47 -8.30 8.53
CA PHE A 111 -8.89 -8.69 9.81
C PHE A 111 -9.73 -8.19 11.00
N HIS A 112 -10.40 -7.05 10.88
CA HIS A 112 -11.21 -6.45 11.94
C HIS A 112 -12.70 -6.86 11.88
N LEU A 113 -13.09 -7.64 10.92
CA LEU A 113 -14.44 -8.20 10.84
C LEU A 113 -14.52 -9.50 11.63
#